data_77d44a574a683632591400cd2b8f377d
#
_entry.id   77d44a574a683632591400cd2b8f377d
#
_cell.length_a   1.000
_cell.length_b   1.000
_cell.length_c   1.000
_cell.angle_alpha   90.00
_cell.angle_beta   90.00
_cell.angle_gamma   90.00
#
_symmetry.space_group_name_H-M   'P 1'
#
loop_
_entity.id
_entity.type
_entity.pdbx_description
1 polymer ?
#
loop_
_entity_poly.entity_id
_entity_poly.type
_entity_poly.pdbx_seq_one_letter_code
_entity_poly.pdbx_strand_id
1 'polypeptide(L)'
;MRAKINVGGVETFSTVDFPEHMAAVVFLQGCPWRCPFCHNTSLQPIDAETDFVWEKFLGFLEKRRGILDAVVFSGGEPLVQNSLEEALDDVIALGYKTALHTGGYRPEALRRVLPKLDWVGFDVKAPLTADAYRKATGGYDKIDNVRQSLNALLESLSLIHI
;
A
#
# COMPACT_ATOMS: atom_id res chain seq x y z
N MET A 1 9.12 -17.56 -9.16
CA MET A 1 7.93 -17.04 -9.89
C MET A 1 7.82 -15.55 -9.54
N ARG A 2 7.58 -14.69 -10.50
CA ARG A 2 7.39 -13.26 -10.21
C ARG A 2 6.00 -12.99 -9.65
N ALA A 3 5.87 -11.92 -8.88
CA ALA A 3 4.63 -11.55 -8.23
C ALA A 3 3.47 -11.39 -9.24
N LYS A 4 2.37 -12.08 -8.99
CA LYS A 4 1.10 -11.84 -9.70
C LYS A 4 0.34 -10.72 -9.00
N ILE A 5 0.86 -9.50 -9.07
CA ILE A 5 0.26 -8.33 -8.44
C ILE A 5 -0.71 -7.63 -9.38
N ASN A 6 -1.86 -7.25 -8.87
CA ASN A 6 -2.91 -6.58 -9.64
C ASN A 6 -2.82 -5.06 -9.41
N VAL A 7 -2.39 -4.33 -10.43
CA VAL A 7 -2.11 -2.89 -10.38
C VAL A 7 -3.15 -2.14 -11.19
N GLY A 8 -3.85 -1.22 -10.54
CA GLY A 8 -4.85 -0.37 -11.20
C GLY A 8 -4.26 0.88 -11.87
N GLY A 9 -3.06 1.28 -11.48
CA GLY A 9 -2.37 2.42 -12.08
C GLY A 9 -1.01 2.69 -11.47
N VAL A 10 -0.24 3.55 -12.11
CA VAL A 10 1.09 3.98 -11.65
C VAL A 10 1.26 5.48 -11.86
N GLU A 11 1.73 6.17 -10.82
CA GLU A 11 2.35 7.49 -10.96
C GLU A 11 3.86 7.30 -11.07
N THR A 12 4.43 7.75 -12.17
CA THR A 12 5.85 7.48 -12.47
C THR A 12 6.84 8.35 -11.73
N PHE A 13 6.37 9.44 -11.11
CA PHE A 13 7.19 10.38 -10.35
C PHE A 13 6.34 11.13 -9.34
N SER A 14 6.71 11.05 -8.06
CA SER A 14 6.11 11.78 -6.96
C SER A 14 7.17 12.23 -5.96
N THR A 15 6.96 13.39 -5.37
CA THR A 15 7.79 13.96 -4.28
C THR A 15 7.03 14.14 -2.98
N VAL A 16 5.77 13.67 -2.94
CA VAL A 16 4.86 13.88 -1.79
C VAL A 16 4.45 12.57 -1.10
N ASP A 17 4.57 11.43 -1.79
CA ASP A 17 4.06 10.15 -1.29
C ASP A 17 5.03 9.40 -0.38
N PHE A 18 6.29 9.79 -0.39
CA PHE A 18 7.31 9.32 0.55
C PHE A 18 8.18 10.53 0.96
N PRO A 19 8.12 10.99 2.23
CA PRO A 19 8.86 12.18 2.66
C PRO A 19 10.34 12.12 2.31
N GLU A 20 10.86 13.21 1.74
CA GLU A 20 12.26 13.40 1.35
C GLU A 20 12.78 12.47 0.24
N HIS A 21 11.89 11.74 -0.46
CA HIS A 21 12.27 10.82 -1.53
C HIS A 21 11.52 11.12 -2.83
N MET A 22 12.20 10.90 -3.94
CA MET A 22 11.59 10.84 -5.27
C MET A 22 11.13 9.40 -5.52
N ALA A 23 9.84 9.19 -5.69
CA ALA A 23 9.26 7.86 -5.75
C ALA A 23 8.38 7.65 -6.97
N ALA A 24 8.28 6.41 -7.44
CA ALA A 24 7.14 5.96 -8.21
C ALA A 24 6.06 5.43 -7.27
N VAL A 25 4.78 5.64 -7.60
CA VAL A 25 3.65 5.16 -6.80
C VAL A 25 2.88 4.10 -7.59
N VAL A 26 2.71 2.93 -7.00
CA VAL A 26 1.94 1.82 -7.55
C VAL A 26 0.59 1.78 -6.84
N PHE A 27 -0.48 2.02 -7.58
CA PHE A 27 -1.85 1.95 -7.06
C PHE A 27 -2.42 0.55 -7.29
N LEU A 28 -2.52 -0.22 -6.21
CA LEU A 28 -3.00 -1.60 -6.25
C LEU A 28 -4.52 -1.66 -6.37
N GLN A 29 -5.01 -2.61 -7.15
CA GLN A 29 -6.43 -2.87 -7.34
C GLN A 29 -7.00 -3.62 -6.13
N GLY A 30 -8.20 -3.26 -5.72
CA GLY A 30 -8.96 -3.88 -4.64
C GLY A 30 -8.91 -3.11 -3.33
N CYS A 31 -10.08 -2.91 -2.73
CA CYS A 31 -10.23 -2.30 -1.42
C CYS A 31 -11.44 -2.92 -0.71
N PRO A 32 -11.32 -3.28 0.58
CA PRO A 32 -12.43 -3.84 1.35
C PRO A 32 -13.42 -2.77 1.80
N TRP A 33 -13.04 -1.49 1.70
CA TRP A 33 -13.82 -0.37 2.17
C TRP A 33 -14.60 0.33 1.05
N ARG A 34 -15.66 1.03 1.43
CA ARG A 34 -16.51 1.83 0.55
C ARG A 34 -16.67 3.24 1.13
N CYS A 35 -15.51 3.87 1.40
CA CYS A 35 -15.48 5.21 2.00
C CYS A 35 -16.18 6.22 1.08
N PRO A 36 -17.15 7.01 1.57
CA PRO A 36 -17.85 7.99 0.75
C PRO A 36 -16.95 9.13 0.26
N PHE A 37 -15.81 9.34 0.89
CA PHE A 37 -14.79 10.32 0.51
C PHE A 37 -13.65 9.72 -0.33
N CYS A 38 -13.81 8.51 -0.87
CA CYS A 38 -12.77 7.86 -1.68
C CYS A 38 -12.54 8.60 -3.00
N HIS A 39 -11.28 9.00 -3.25
CA HIS A 39 -10.89 9.66 -4.50
C HIS A 39 -10.71 8.68 -5.67
N ASN A 40 -10.48 7.38 -5.38
CA ASN A 40 -10.14 6.36 -6.36
C ASN A 40 -11.14 5.19 -6.31
N THR A 41 -12.41 5.46 -6.56
CA THR A 41 -13.48 4.45 -6.50
C THR A 41 -13.30 3.32 -7.52
N SER A 42 -12.61 3.57 -8.63
CA SER A 42 -12.25 2.55 -9.62
C SER A 42 -11.30 1.47 -9.08
N LEU A 43 -10.55 1.77 -8.03
CA LEU A 43 -9.65 0.80 -7.37
C LEU A 43 -10.36 -0.05 -6.30
N GLN A 44 -11.63 0.18 -6.02
CA GLN A 44 -12.35 -0.55 -4.98
C GLN A 44 -12.69 -2.01 -5.34
N PRO A 45 -13.10 -2.35 -6.58
CA PRO A 45 -13.45 -3.73 -6.92
C PRO A 45 -12.25 -4.67 -6.70
N ILE A 46 -12.42 -5.69 -5.84
CA ILE A 46 -11.36 -6.64 -5.50
C ILE A 46 -11.12 -7.63 -6.65
N ASP A 47 -12.19 -8.00 -7.35
CA ASP A 47 -12.15 -8.99 -8.42
C ASP A 47 -11.91 -8.37 -9.81
N ALA A 48 -11.67 -7.06 -9.89
CA ALA A 48 -11.37 -6.42 -11.16
C ALA A 48 -9.95 -6.83 -11.63
N GLU A 49 -9.89 -7.40 -12.82
CA GLU A 49 -8.62 -7.68 -13.49
C GLU A 49 -8.11 -6.42 -14.21
N THR A 50 -6.80 -6.26 -14.27
CA THR A 50 -6.15 -5.17 -14.99
C THR A 50 -5.16 -5.73 -16.01
N ASP A 51 -4.96 -4.99 -17.10
CA ASP A 51 -4.00 -5.34 -18.15
C ASP A 51 -2.55 -4.91 -17.79
N PHE A 52 -2.30 -4.57 -16.53
CA PHE A 52 -1.00 -4.10 -16.09
C PHE A 52 0.04 -5.23 -16.08
N VAL A 53 1.17 -4.98 -16.72
CA VAL A 53 2.27 -5.95 -16.81
C VAL A 53 3.38 -5.55 -15.84
N TRP A 54 3.51 -6.26 -14.73
CA TRP A 54 4.47 -5.98 -13.65
C TRP A 54 5.92 -5.96 -14.14
N GLU A 55 6.30 -6.85 -15.03
CA GLU A 55 7.64 -6.92 -15.62
C GLU A 55 8.01 -5.66 -16.41
N LYS A 56 7.03 -5.03 -17.07
CA LYS A 56 7.26 -3.75 -17.77
C LYS A 56 7.56 -2.62 -16.78
N PHE A 57 6.90 -2.65 -15.60
CA PHE A 57 7.17 -1.70 -14.55
C PHE A 57 8.56 -1.92 -13.92
N LEU A 58 8.97 -3.15 -13.69
CA LEU A 58 10.33 -3.44 -13.24
C LEU A 58 11.38 -2.96 -14.26
N GLY A 59 11.15 -3.18 -15.55
CA GLY A 59 12.00 -2.64 -16.63
C GLY A 59 12.00 -1.11 -16.71
N PHE A 60 10.91 -0.45 -16.33
CA PHE A 60 10.88 1.00 -16.16
C PHE A 60 11.76 1.43 -14.97
N LEU A 61 11.67 0.76 -13.83
CA LEU A 61 12.47 1.04 -12.65
C LEU A 61 13.97 0.88 -12.93
N GLU A 62 14.37 -0.17 -13.66
CA GLU A 62 15.78 -0.38 -14.06
C GLU A 62 16.35 0.83 -14.79
N LYS A 63 15.56 1.48 -15.65
CA LYS A 63 15.95 2.69 -16.41
C LYS A 63 15.92 3.96 -15.57
N ARG A 64 15.34 3.93 -14.37
CA ARG A 64 15.20 5.08 -13.45
C ARG A 64 16.16 5.05 -12.26
N ARG A 65 17.08 4.10 -12.23
CA ARG A 65 18.15 4.05 -11.21
C ARG A 65 18.93 5.35 -11.18
N GLY A 66 19.13 5.90 -9.97
CA GLY A 66 19.81 7.18 -9.78
C GLY A 66 18.93 8.42 -10.05
N ILE A 67 17.64 8.23 -10.44
CA ILE A 67 16.65 9.31 -10.56
C ILE A 67 15.57 9.12 -9.50
N LEU A 68 15.03 7.91 -9.38
CA LEU A 68 14.09 7.58 -8.32
C LEU A 68 14.81 6.91 -7.15
N ASP A 69 14.38 7.22 -5.94
CA ASP A 69 14.90 6.65 -4.69
C ASP A 69 14.06 5.46 -4.21
N ALA A 70 12.77 5.48 -4.49
CA ALA A 70 11.81 4.61 -3.83
C ALA A 70 10.62 4.21 -4.72
N VAL A 71 9.91 3.17 -4.27
CA VAL A 71 8.59 2.80 -4.76
C VAL A 71 7.60 2.77 -3.60
N VAL A 72 6.48 3.46 -3.76
CA VAL A 72 5.38 3.49 -2.80
C VAL A 72 4.27 2.57 -3.29
N PHE A 73 3.84 1.63 -2.45
CA PHE A 73 2.66 0.81 -2.69
C PHE A 73 1.46 1.46 -2.01
N SER A 74 0.47 1.83 -2.82
CA SER A 74 -0.74 2.54 -2.42
C SER A 74 -1.95 1.96 -3.18
N GLY A 75 -3.01 2.74 -3.39
CA GLY A 75 -4.10 2.37 -4.28
C GLY A 75 -5.44 2.25 -3.61
N GLY A 76 -6.06 1.07 -3.70
CA GLY A 76 -7.16 0.66 -2.85
C GLY A 76 -6.64 0.39 -1.45
N GLU A 77 -6.55 -0.87 -1.07
CA GLU A 77 -5.87 -1.29 0.17
C GLU A 77 -4.82 -2.37 -0.17
N PRO A 78 -3.53 -2.03 -0.13
CA PRO A 78 -2.47 -2.97 -0.56
C PRO A 78 -2.47 -4.30 0.18
N LEU A 79 -2.83 -4.32 1.46
CA LEU A 79 -2.86 -5.54 2.28
C LEU A 79 -3.96 -6.55 1.86
N VAL A 80 -4.82 -6.20 0.91
CA VAL A 80 -5.76 -7.15 0.29
C VAL A 80 -5.02 -8.17 -0.56
N GLN A 81 -3.92 -7.77 -1.20
CA GLN A 81 -3.20 -8.62 -2.15
C GLN A 81 -2.15 -9.50 -1.47
N ASN A 82 -2.27 -10.82 -1.66
CA ASN A 82 -1.31 -11.78 -1.10
C ASN A 82 0.08 -11.69 -1.76
N SER A 83 0.15 -11.18 -2.99
CA SER A 83 1.38 -11.00 -3.76
C SER A 83 2.16 -9.73 -3.43
N LEU A 84 1.70 -8.91 -2.48
CA LEU A 84 2.38 -7.67 -2.08
C LEU A 84 3.80 -7.93 -1.60
N GLU A 85 4.01 -8.99 -0.81
CA GLU A 85 5.33 -9.34 -0.30
C GLU A 85 6.34 -9.65 -1.41
N GLU A 86 5.93 -10.44 -2.41
CA GLU A 86 6.76 -10.77 -3.57
C GLU A 86 7.08 -9.52 -4.41
N ALA A 87 6.10 -8.62 -4.56
CA ALA A 87 6.31 -7.37 -5.29
C ALA A 87 7.30 -6.42 -4.57
N LEU A 88 7.27 -6.38 -3.24
CA LEU A 88 8.26 -5.68 -2.44
C LEU A 88 9.66 -6.26 -2.66
N ASP A 89 9.80 -7.60 -2.66
CA ASP A 89 11.08 -8.26 -2.91
C ASP A 89 11.65 -7.94 -4.29
N ASP A 90 10.80 -7.91 -5.32
CA ASP A 90 11.21 -7.52 -6.67
C ASP A 90 11.79 -6.10 -6.73
N VAL A 91 11.15 -5.16 -6.02
CA VAL A 91 11.57 -3.75 -5.95
C VAL A 91 12.87 -3.58 -5.15
N ILE A 92 12.97 -4.27 -4.02
CA ILE A 92 14.17 -4.28 -3.16
C ILE A 92 15.36 -4.86 -3.94
N ALA A 93 15.15 -5.92 -4.71
CA ALA A 93 16.21 -6.53 -5.54
C ALA A 93 16.78 -5.56 -6.60
N LEU A 94 15.99 -4.56 -7.02
CA LEU A 94 16.44 -3.48 -7.90
C LEU A 94 17.19 -2.36 -7.16
N GLY A 95 17.26 -2.40 -5.82
CA GLY A 95 17.97 -1.42 -4.99
C GLY A 95 17.13 -0.20 -4.58
N TYR A 96 15.82 -0.25 -4.73
CA TYR A 96 14.92 0.81 -4.31
C TYR A 96 14.51 0.67 -2.85
N LYS A 97 14.28 1.79 -2.18
CA LYS A 97 13.53 1.86 -0.93
C LYS A 97 12.05 1.55 -1.18
N THR A 98 11.38 1.08 -0.15
CA THR A 98 9.97 0.70 -0.23
C THR A 98 9.14 1.43 0.82
N ALA A 99 7.97 1.87 0.40
CA ALA A 99 6.99 2.49 1.28
C ALA A 99 5.59 1.91 1.04
N LEU A 100 4.76 1.96 2.06
CA LEU A 100 3.39 1.44 2.04
C LEU A 100 2.42 2.50 2.55
N HIS A 101 1.37 2.80 1.78
CA HIS A 101 0.18 3.49 2.27
C HIS A 101 -0.91 2.46 2.58
N THR A 102 -1.37 2.39 3.82
CA THR A 102 -2.38 1.41 4.23
C THR A 102 -3.27 1.92 5.36
N GLY A 103 -4.50 1.48 5.38
CA GLY A 103 -5.40 1.67 6.52
C GLY A 103 -5.39 0.50 7.51
N GLY A 104 -4.51 -0.49 7.32
CA GLY A 104 -4.31 -1.58 8.28
C GLY A 104 -5.37 -2.68 8.24
N TYR A 105 -5.89 -3.00 7.08
CA TYR A 105 -6.95 -3.99 6.89
C TYR A 105 -6.63 -5.40 7.44
N ARG A 106 -5.39 -5.87 7.22
CA ARG A 106 -4.94 -7.23 7.61
C ARG A 106 -3.65 -7.15 8.42
N PRO A 107 -3.73 -7.21 9.77
CA PRO A 107 -2.56 -7.07 10.63
C PRO A 107 -1.50 -8.16 10.38
N GLU A 108 -1.89 -9.40 10.04
CA GLU A 108 -0.94 -10.47 9.74
C GLU A 108 -0.16 -10.21 8.45
N ALA A 109 -0.84 -9.67 7.42
CA ALA A 109 -0.19 -9.29 6.17
C ALA A 109 0.78 -8.13 6.41
N LEU A 110 0.37 -7.14 7.20
CA LEU A 110 1.24 -6.02 7.57
C LEU A 110 2.50 -6.51 8.30
N ARG A 111 2.36 -7.37 9.32
CA ARG A 111 3.53 -7.89 10.06
C ARG A 111 4.52 -8.62 9.17
N ARG A 112 4.06 -9.34 8.14
CA ARG A 112 4.95 -10.01 7.18
C ARG A 112 5.77 -9.04 6.35
N VAL A 113 5.17 -7.93 5.92
CA VAL A 113 5.83 -6.97 5.03
C VAL A 113 6.62 -5.88 5.78
N LEU A 114 6.31 -5.62 7.06
CA LEU A 114 6.99 -4.59 7.85
C LEU A 114 8.53 -4.63 7.78
N PRO A 115 9.20 -5.80 7.89
CA PRO A 115 10.66 -5.86 7.80
C PRO A 115 11.24 -5.43 6.44
N LYS A 116 10.38 -5.30 5.42
CA LYS A 116 10.76 -4.93 4.05
C LYS A 116 10.44 -3.48 3.72
N LEU A 117 9.89 -2.72 4.68
CA LEU A 117 9.44 -1.35 4.47
C LEU A 117 10.37 -0.35 5.13
N ASP A 118 10.77 0.68 4.39
CA ASP A 118 11.52 1.81 4.93
C ASP A 118 10.58 2.86 5.54
N TRP A 119 9.33 2.92 5.08
CA TRP A 119 8.35 3.89 5.57
C TRP A 119 6.92 3.40 5.40
N VAL A 120 6.03 3.81 6.31
CA VAL A 120 4.60 3.52 6.25
C VAL A 120 3.79 4.80 6.49
N GLY A 121 2.91 5.13 5.55
CA GLY A 121 1.82 6.08 5.73
C GLY A 121 0.57 5.32 6.20
N PHE A 122 0.23 5.48 7.49
CA PHE A 122 -0.92 4.78 8.07
C PHE A 122 -2.15 5.69 8.09
N ASP A 123 -3.17 5.31 7.35
CA ASP A 123 -4.39 6.09 7.15
C ASP A 123 -5.48 5.70 8.17
N VAL A 124 -5.56 6.48 9.25
CA VAL A 124 -6.65 6.36 10.25
C VAL A 124 -7.88 7.11 9.74
N LYS A 125 -8.90 6.38 9.31
CA LYS A 125 -10.07 6.95 8.61
C LYS A 125 -11.10 7.61 9.50
N ALA A 126 -11.09 7.31 10.79
CA ALA A 126 -12.03 7.86 11.79
C ALA A 126 -11.50 7.60 13.22
N PRO A 127 -12.10 8.18 14.26
CA PRO A 127 -11.85 7.74 15.62
C PRO A 127 -11.95 6.22 15.74
N LEU A 128 -11.03 5.61 16.50
CA LEU A 128 -10.88 4.14 16.57
C LEU A 128 -12.01 3.48 17.37
N THR A 129 -13.26 3.74 17.00
CA THR A 129 -14.47 3.10 17.52
C THR A 129 -15.20 2.38 16.39
N ALA A 130 -15.90 1.29 16.71
CA ALA A 130 -16.60 0.49 15.70
C ALA A 130 -17.63 1.32 14.91
N ASP A 131 -18.39 2.18 15.60
CA ASP A 131 -19.44 2.99 14.94
C ASP A 131 -18.86 4.07 14.03
N ALA A 132 -17.80 4.77 14.45
CA ALA A 132 -17.14 5.79 13.63
C ALA A 132 -16.51 5.15 12.38
N TYR A 133 -15.83 4.02 12.55
CA TYR A 133 -15.20 3.30 11.42
C TYR A 133 -16.24 2.75 10.45
N ARG A 134 -17.31 2.13 10.93
CA ARG A 134 -18.41 1.65 10.09
C ARG A 134 -19.00 2.78 9.23
N LYS A 135 -19.18 3.95 9.81
CA LYS A 135 -19.69 5.15 9.14
C LYS A 135 -18.72 5.68 8.08
N ALA A 136 -17.43 5.76 8.41
CA ALA A 136 -16.39 6.32 7.55
C ALA A 136 -16.00 5.38 6.39
N THR A 137 -16.17 4.07 6.56
CA THR A 137 -15.68 3.05 5.61
C THR A 137 -16.78 2.34 4.84
N GLY A 138 -18.03 2.78 5.01
CA GLY A 138 -19.16 2.16 4.31
C GLY A 138 -19.52 0.77 4.83
N GLY A 139 -19.38 0.53 6.14
CA GLY A 139 -19.85 -0.70 6.79
C GLY A 139 -18.76 -1.62 7.38
N TYR A 140 -17.49 -1.26 7.32
CA TYR A 140 -16.43 -2.09 7.89
C TYR A 140 -16.54 -2.17 9.42
N ASP A 141 -16.63 -3.37 9.96
CA ASP A 141 -16.91 -3.65 11.37
C ASP A 141 -15.74 -4.25 12.16
N LYS A 142 -14.61 -4.55 11.50
CA LYS A 142 -13.43 -5.18 12.11
C LYS A 142 -12.38 -4.15 12.55
N ILE A 143 -12.80 -3.20 13.39
CA ILE A 143 -11.92 -2.15 13.89
C ILE A 143 -10.70 -2.69 14.65
N ASP A 144 -10.80 -3.86 15.26
CA ASP A 144 -9.70 -4.48 15.99
C ASP A 144 -8.53 -4.87 15.07
N ASN A 145 -8.79 -5.17 13.79
CA ASN A 145 -7.72 -5.37 12.81
C ASN A 145 -6.90 -4.08 12.62
N VAL A 146 -7.58 -2.95 12.51
CA VAL A 146 -6.91 -1.64 12.36
C VAL A 146 -6.09 -1.30 13.60
N ARG A 147 -6.63 -1.54 14.79
CA ARG A 147 -5.92 -1.35 16.06
C ARG A 147 -4.68 -2.23 16.17
N GLN A 148 -4.80 -3.51 15.81
CA GLN A 148 -3.68 -4.46 15.82
C GLN A 148 -2.59 -4.06 14.82
N SER A 149 -2.98 -3.57 13.64
CA SER A 149 -2.06 -3.05 12.62
C SER A 149 -1.32 -1.82 13.13
N LEU A 150 -2.03 -0.87 13.73
CA LEU A 150 -1.43 0.32 14.33
C LEU A 150 -0.44 -0.04 15.45
N ASN A 151 -0.82 -0.96 16.35
CA ASN A 151 0.05 -1.43 17.42
C ASN A 151 1.32 -2.10 16.85
N ALA A 152 1.19 -2.95 15.83
CA ALA A 152 2.33 -3.58 15.18
C ALA A 152 3.31 -2.55 14.58
N LEU A 153 2.79 -1.44 14.04
CA LEU A 153 3.62 -0.33 13.56
C LEU A 153 4.31 0.40 14.69
N LEU A 154 3.61 0.72 15.77
CA LEU A 154 4.17 1.42 16.94
C LEU A 154 5.25 0.60 17.65
N GLU A 155 5.14 -0.71 17.63
CA GLU A 155 6.14 -1.65 18.17
C GLU A 155 7.34 -1.83 17.22
N SER A 156 7.14 -1.60 15.91
CA SER A 156 8.22 -1.61 14.94
C SER A 156 9.01 -0.30 15.04
N LEU A 157 10.32 -0.36 14.82
CA LEU A 157 11.17 0.84 14.75
C LEU A 157 11.05 1.56 13.39
N SER A 158 10.04 1.24 12.60
CA SER A 158 9.80 1.81 11.28
C SER A 158 9.36 3.27 11.39
N LEU A 159 9.79 4.09 10.44
CA LEU A 159 9.29 5.46 10.30
C LEU A 159 7.81 5.43 9.92
N ILE A 160 6.97 6.06 10.73
CA ILE A 160 5.51 6.07 10.58
C ILE A 160 5.05 7.52 10.37
N HIS A 161 4.08 7.68 9.47
CA HIS A 161 3.26 8.88 9.37
C HIS A 161 1.78 8.49 9.55
N ILE A 162 1.09 9.16 10.48
CA ILE A 162 -0.33 8.89 10.82
C ILE A 162 -1.17 10.10 10.43
#